data_ae6cce27af7f89dc035c46d11986b997
#
_entry.id   ae6cce27af7f89dc035c46d11986b997
#
_cell.length_a   1.000
_cell.length_b   1.000
_cell.length_c   1.000
_cell.angle_alpha   90.00
_cell.angle_beta   90.00
_cell.angle_gamma   90.00
#
_symmetry.space_group_name_H-M   'P 1'
#
loop_
_entity.id
_entity.type
_entity.pdbx_description
1 polymer ?
#
loop_
_entity_poly.entity_id
_entity_poly.type
_entity_poly.pdbx_seq_one_letter_code
_entity_poly.pdbx_strand_id
1 'polypeptide(L)'
;LDWVEEFMREELEPLDLAPLDPYDKQNPHLMAVLRPLQRKVRDKGLWAAHLSPDLGGQGYGQVQLALLNEIVGRSRWAPSVFGSQAPDSGNAEILALFGTDEQKARYLQPLLDGDISSCYSMTEPQGGSDPGLFTTAAVRDGDDWVINGEKWFSSNARYASFFIVMAVTNPEARTHQKMSLFIVPVETPGI
;
A
#
# COMPACT_ATOMS: atom_id res chain seq x y z
N LEU A 1 -8.07 15.41 17.69
CA LEU A 1 -9.14 14.73 16.89
C LEU A 1 -10.15 15.73 16.35
N ASP A 2 -10.46 16.84 17.03
CA ASP A 2 -11.48 17.82 16.63
C ASP A 2 -11.28 18.36 15.21
N TRP A 3 -10.04 18.70 14.85
CA TRP A 3 -9.72 19.11 13.48
C TRP A 3 -10.00 18.00 12.46
N VAL A 4 -9.75 16.74 12.80
CA VAL A 4 -10.02 15.60 11.91
C VAL A 4 -11.52 15.43 11.70
N GLU A 5 -12.32 15.52 12.76
CA GLU A 5 -13.78 15.45 12.70
C GLU A 5 -14.36 16.56 11.80
N GLU A 6 -13.88 17.79 11.97
CA GLU A 6 -14.30 18.94 11.16
C GLU A 6 -13.89 18.75 9.70
N PHE A 7 -12.64 18.40 9.46
CA PHE A 7 -12.09 18.17 8.11
C PHE A 7 -12.83 17.05 7.36
N MET A 8 -13.15 15.95 8.06
CA MET A 8 -13.94 14.85 7.49
C MET A 8 -15.31 15.35 7.06
N ARG A 9 -16.05 15.99 7.96
CA ARG A 9 -17.41 16.45 7.72
C ARG A 9 -17.49 17.50 6.60
N GLU A 10 -16.55 18.43 6.54
CA GLU A 10 -16.61 19.57 5.63
C GLU A 10 -15.97 19.31 4.26
N GLU A 11 -14.92 18.51 4.23
CA GLU A 11 -14.10 18.34 3.02
C GLU A 11 -14.20 16.93 2.40
N LEU A 12 -14.32 15.86 3.20
CA LEU A 12 -14.21 14.50 2.68
C LEU A 12 -15.54 13.77 2.51
N GLU A 13 -16.43 13.83 3.50
CA GLU A 13 -17.74 13.17 3.40
C GLU A 13 -18.57 13.66 2.20
N PRO A 14 -18.57 14.97 1.84
CA PRO A 14 -19.24 15.42 0.62
C PRO A 14 -18.69 14.79 -0.66
N LEU A 15 -17.38 14.44 -0.70
CA LEU A 15 -16.75 13.81 -1.86
C LEU A 15 -17.18 12.35 -2.07
N ASP A 16 -17.76 11.70 -1.08
CA ASP A 16 -18.26 10.33 -1.23
C ASP A 16 -19.41 10.23 -2.25
N LEU A 17 -20.05 11.37 -2.55
CA LEU A 17 -21.08 11.49 -3.61
C LEU A 17 -20.47 11.73 -5.00
N ALA A 18 -19.16 12.05 -5.09
CA ALA A 18 -18.51 12.32 -6.36
C ALA A 18 -18.31 11.02 -7.18
N PRO A 19 -18.52 11.05 -8.51
CA PRO A 19 -18.34 9.90 -9.39
C PRO A 19 -16.86 9.70 -9.74
N LEU A 20 -15.96 9.85 -8.77
CA LEU A 20 -14.52 9.64 -8.91
C LEU A 20 -14.07 8.48 -8.03
N ASP A 21 -13.14 7.68 -8.53
CA ASP A 21 -12.49 6.64 -7.75
C ASP A 21 -11.25 7.23 -7.05
N PRO A 22 -11.21 7.29 -5.70
CA PRO A 22 -10.10 7.89 -4.95
C PRO A 22 -8.77 7.13 -5.09
N TYR A 23 -8.76 5.99 -5.77
CA TYR A 23 -7.57 5.17 -6.03
C TYR A 23 -6.98 5.38 -7.43
N ASP A 24 -7.72 5.97 -8.37
CA ASP A 24 -7.28 6.19 -9.76
C ASP A 24 -6.37 7.42 -9.88
N LYS A 25 -5.14 7.30 -9.38
CA LYS A 25 -4.13 8.38 -9.44
C LYS A 25 -3.72 8.79 -10.86
N GLN A 26 -4.13 8.01 -11.88
CA GLN A 26 -3.90 8.37 -13.29
C GLN A 26 -4.95 9.39 -13.80
N ASN A 27 -6.04 9.58 -13.06
CA ASN A 27 -7.07 10.54 -13.41
C ASN A 27 -6.69 11.97 -12.95
N PRO A 28 -6.44 12.93 -13.87
CA PRO A 28 -6.03 14.28 -13.52
C PRO A 28 -7.09 15.05 -12.74
N HIS A 29 -8.38 14.75 -12.94
CA HIS A 29 -9.47 15.39 -12.17
C HIS A 29 -9.46 14.91 -10.71
N LEU A 30 -9.19 13.63 -10.48
CA LEU A 30 -8.99 13.12 -9.11
C LEU A 30 -7.80 13.84 -8.46
N MET A 31 -6.66 13.89 -9.14
CA MET A 31 -5.44 14.47 -8.56
C MET A 31 -5.58 15.97 -8.26
N ALA A 32 -6.37 16.71 -9.05
CA ALA A 32 -6.69 18.10 -8.79
C ALA A 32 -7.47 18.30 -7.48
N VAL A 33 -8.31 17.34 -7.09
CA VAL A 33 -9.05 17.34 -5.82
C VAL A 33 -8.18 16.81 -4.68
N LEU A 34 -7.49 15.68 -4.90
CA LEU A 34 -6.78 14.93 -3.87
C LEU A 34 -5.56 15.72 -3.32
N ARG A 35 -4.75 16.32 -4.19
CA ARG A 35 -3.50 16.99 -3.80
C ARG A 35 -3.68 18.16 -2.81
N PRO A 36 -4.66 19.07 -2.97
CA PRO A 36 -4.92 20.11 -1.96
C PRO A 36 -5.30 19.54 -0.59
N LEU A 37 -6.09 18.45 -0.55
CA LEU A 37 -6.51 17.81 0.69
C LEU A 37 -5.33 17.11 1.39
N GLN A 38 -4.51 16.41 0.63
CA GLN A 38 -3.27 15.80 1.14
C GLN A 38 -2.32 16.84 1.74
N ARG A 39 -2.20 18.03 1.11
CA ARG A 39 -1.39 19.12 1.68
C ARG A 39 -1.92 19.58 3.04
N LYS A 40 -3.24 19.77 3.18
CA LYS A 40 -3.85 20.14 4.47
C LYS A 40 -3.53 19.12 5.57
N VAL A 41 -3.57 17.83 5.25
CA VAL A 41 -3.25 16.74 6.18
C VAL A 41 -1.76 16.73 6.53
N ARG A 42 -0.88 16.94 5.55
CA ARG A 42 0.58 17.06 5.77
C ARG A 42 0.93 18.25 6.66
N ASP A 43 0.33 19.41 6.41
CA ASP A 43 0.54 20.64 7.19
C ASP A 43 0.10 20.47 8.66
N LYS A 44 -0.85 19.57 8.92
CA LYS A 44 -1.28 19.19 10.27
C LYS A 44 -0.41 18.09 10.91
N GLY A 45 0.56 17.55 10.19
CA GLY A 45 1.39 16.45 10.68
C GLY A 45 0.61 15.15 10.87
N LEU A 46 -0.39 14.88 10.02
CA LEU A 46 -1.23 13.67 10.12
C LEU A 46 -1.03 12.71 8.95
N TRP A 47 -0.14 13.03 8.01
CA TRP A 47 0.17 12.19 6.87
C TRP A 47 0.91 10.93 7.29
N ALA A 48 0.50 9.77 6.77
CA ALA A 48 1.13 8.48 7.04
C ALA A 48 1.39 8.23 8.54
N ALA A 49 0.42 8.58 9.37
CA ALA A 49 0.53 8.60 10.83
C ALA A 49 0.93 7.25 11.46
N HIS A 50 0.76 6.13 10.71
CA HIS A 50 1.14 4.76 11.10
C HIS A 50 2.66 4.52 11.07
N LEU A 51 3.41 5.26 10.25
CA LEU A 51 4.85 5.12 10.16
C LEU A 51 5.56 5.85 11.29
N SER A 52 6.74 5.36 11.68
CA SER A 52 7.62 6.04 12.63
C SER A 52 8.20 7.33 12.02
N PRO A 53 8.69 8.29 12.84
CA PRO A 53 9.22 9.56 12.35
C PRO A 53 10.43 9.40 11.40
N ASP A 54 11.29 8.43 11.66
CA ASP A 54 12.44 8.09 10.81
C ASP A 54 12.03 7.54 9.43
N LEU A 55 10.78 7.09 9.30
CA LEU A 55 10.18 6.61 8.06
C LEU A 55 9.21 7.64 7.43
N GLY A 56 9.24 8.88 7.89
CA GLY A 56 8.41 9.97 7.37
C GLY A 56 6.99 10.06 7.95
N GLY A 57 6.67 9.26 8.95
CA GLY A 57 5.38 9.28 9.65
C GLY A 57 5.43 10.08 10.96
N GLN A 58 4.43 9.87 11.81
CA GLN A 58 4.27 10.60 13.08
C GLN A 58 4.61 9.76 14.32
N GLY A 59 4.72 8.43 14.17
CA GLY A 59 5.02 7.53 15.27
C GLY A 59 3.92 7.45 16.32
N TYR A 60 2.67 7.59 15.93
CA TYR A 60 1.56 7.42 16.83
C TYR A 60 1.46 5.98 17.33
N GLY A 61 1.16 5.82 18.63
CA GLY A 61 0.87 4.49 19.17
C GLY A 61 -0.47 3.94 18.67
N GLN A 62 -0.66 2.62 18.81
CA GLN A 62 -1.82 1.91 18.27
C GLN A 62 -3.17 2.46 18.74
N VAL A 63 -3.26 2.92 19.98
CA VAL A 63 -4.49 3.54 20.52
C VAL A 63 -4.82 4.85 19.80
N GLN A 64 -3.82 5.69 19.57
CA GLN A 64 -3.99 6.96 18.86
C GLN A 64 -4.38 6.72 17.40
N LEU A 65 -3.76 5.72 16.75
CA LEU A 65 -4.11 5.30 15.38
C LEU A 65 -5.54 4.74 15.31
N ALA A 66 -5.96 3.95 16.29
CA ALA A 66 -7.32 3.42 16.34
C ALA A 66 -8.36 4.54 16.44
N LEU A 67 -8.15 5.52 17.31
CA LEU A 67 -9.03 6.69 17.44
C LEU A 67 -9.05 7.56 16.17
N LEU A 68 -7.89 7.73 15.50
CA LEU A 68 -7.82 8.43 14.22
C LEU A 68 -8.58 7.66 13.13
N ASN A 69 -8.35 6.36 13.04
CA ASN A 69 -8.95 5.50 12.00
C ASN A 69 -10.46 5.32 12.18
N GLU A 70 -11.00 5.41 13.39
CA GLU A 70 -12.44 5.43 13.65
C GLU A 70 -13.13 6.60 12.92
N ILE A 71 -12.45 7.77 12.90
CA ILE A 71 -12.96 8.96 12.20
C ILE A 71 -12.69 8.85 10.69
N VAL A 72 -11.45 8.56 10.32
CA VAL A 72 -10.99 8.47 8.92
C VAL A 72 -11.76 7.39 8.14
N GLY A 73 -12.14 6.29 8.78
CA GLY A 73 -12.90 5.20 8.16
C GLY A 73 -14.33 5.55 7.72
N ARG A 74 -14.82 6.76 7.98
CA ARG A 74 -16.17 7.19 7.58
C ARG A 74 -16.29 7.57 6.11
N SER A 75 -15.17 7.87 5.44
CA SER A 75 -15.15 8.23 4.01
C SER A 75 -14.18 7.35 3.24
N ARG A 76 -14.58 6.92 2.03
CA ARG A 76 -13.72 6.18 1.11
C ARG A 76 -12.55 7.00 0.57
N TRP A 77 -12.60 8.32 0.66
CA TRP A 77 -11.54 9.23 0.24
C TRP A 77 -10.45 9.38 1.29
N ALA A 78 -10.82 9.29 2.55
CA ALA A 78 -9.95 9.61 3.65
C ALA A 78 -8.65 8.79 3.70
N PRO A 79 -8.64 7.47 3.46
CA PRO A 79 -7.38 6.71 3.43
C PRO A 79 -6.36 7.25 2.43
N SER A 80 -6.80 7.64 1.22
CA SER A 80 -5.93 8.25 0.20
C SER A 80 -5.49 9.66 0.56
N VAL A 81 -6.33 10.41 1.28
CA VAL A 81 -6.02 11.78 1.74
C VAL A 81 -5.06 11.79 2.92
N PHE A 82 -5.14 10.80 3.82
CA PHE A 82 -4.28 10.69 5.01
C PHE A 82 -3.02 9.85 4.79
N GLY A 83 -2.82 9.27 3.60
CA GLY A 83 -1.68 8.40 3.31
C GLY A 83 -1.70 7.09 4.10
N SER A 84 -2.89 6.63 4.48
CA SER A 84 -3.11 5.38 5.21
C SER A 84 -3.84 4.32 4.38
N GLN A 85 -3.95 4.55 3.07
CA GLN A 85 -4.65 3.67 2.15
C GLN A 85 -3.95 2.30 2.04
N ALA A 86 -4.71 1.23 2.18
CA ALA A 86 -4.24 -0.12 1.90
C ALA A 86 -4.38 -0.42 0.38
N PRO A 87 -3.40 -1.11 -0.23
CA PRO A 87 -2.22 -1.75 0.38
C PRO A 87 -0.99 -0.84 0.52
N ASP A 88 -1.03 0.41 0.03
CA ASP A 88 0.13 1.31 -0.03
C ASP A 88 0.78 1.50 1.34
N SER A 89 -0.01 1.66 2.40
CA SER A 89 0.51 1.86 3.76
C SER A 89 1.33 0.67 4.27
N GLY A 90 0.84 -0.56 4.09
CA GLY A 90 1.55 -1.77 4.48
C GLY A 90 2.78 -2.04 3.61
N ASN A 91 2.67 -1.80 2.30
CA ASN A 91 3.79 -1.93 1.37
C ASN A 91 4.88 -0.91 1.64
N ALA A 92 4.51 0.33 2.04
CA ALA A 92 5.47 1.35 2.48
C ALA A 92 6.25 0.89 3.72
N GLU A 93 5.59 0.29 4.70
CA GLU A 93 6.25 -0.26 5.91
C GLU A 93 7.22 -1.39 5.55
N ILE A 94 6.82 -2.32 4.67
CA ILE A 94 7.71 -3.40 4.20
C ILE A 94 8.96 -2.82 3.52
N LEU A 95 8.79 -1.87 2.61
CA LEU A 95 9.90 -1.22 1.91
C LEU A 95 10.80 -0.43 2.85
N ALA A 96 10.21 0.27 3.81
CA ALA A 96 10.95 1.06 4.78
C ALA A 96 11.83 0.20 5.68
N LEU A 97 11.33 -0.95 6.14
CA LEU A 97 12.03 -1.85 7.04
C LEU A 97 13.05 -2.75 6.32
N PHE A 98 12.73 -3.21 5.11
CA PHE A 98 13.48 -4.30 4.46
C PHE A 98 14.05 -3.93 3.09
N GLY A 99 13.64 -2.82 2.49
CA GLY A 99 14.13 -2.38 1.19
C GLY A 99 15.58 -1.90 1.24
N THR A 100 16.30 -2.11 0.13
CA THR A 100 17.60 -1.47 -0.09
C THR A 100 17.42 0.05 -0.33
N ASP A 101 18.49 0.82 -0.24
CA ASP A 101 18.43 2.27 -0.49
C ASP A 101 17.93 2.57 -1.91
N GLU A 102 18.32 1.76 -2.89
CA GLU A 102 17.83 1.87 -4.28
C GLU A 102 16.32 1.57 -4.37
N GLN A 103 15.85 0.50 -3.72
CA GLN A 103 14.43 0.16 -3.67
C GLN A 103 13.61 1.23 -2.96
N LYS A 104 14.13 1.79 -1.86
CA LYS A 104 13.51 2.90 -1.15
C LYS A 104 13.39 4.15 -2.02
N ALA A 105 14.46 4.52 -2.71
CA ALA A 105 14.44 5.67 -3.61
C ALA A 105 13.47 5.47 -4.78
N ARG A 106 13.42 4.27 -5.35
CA ARG A 106 12.61 3.96 -6.53
C ARG A 106 11.13 3.76 -6.23
N TYR A 107 10.80 3.14 -5.10
CA TYR A 107 9.42 2.71 -4.80
C TYR A 107 8.85 3.35 -3.54
N LEU A 108 9.61 3.40 -2.43
CA LEU A 108 9.10 3.93 -1.17
C LEU A 108 8.86 5.44 -1.24
N GLN A 109 9.83 6.20 -1.69
CA GLN A 109 9.70 7.67 -1.70
C GLN A 109 8.52 8.14 -2.57
N PRO A 110 8.36 7.69 -3.85
CA PRO A 110 7.20 8.07 -4.64
C PRO A 110 5.87 7.56 -4.07
N LEU A 111 5.88 6.41 -3.36
CA LEU A 111 4.69 5.89 -2.68
C LEU A 111 4.27 6.80 -1.52
N LEU A 112 5.22 7.25 -0.68
CA LEU A 112 4.99 8.19 0.41
C LEU A 112 4.59 9.58 -0.08
N ASP A 113 5.12 10.01 -1.24
CA ASP A 113 4.72 11.25 -1.89
C ASP A 113 3.30 11.17 -2.46
N GLY A 114 2.77 9.96 -2.59
CA GLY A 114 1.45 9.69 -3.14
C GLY A 114 1.40 9.78 -4.66
N ASP A 115 2.56 9.67 -5.34
CA ASP A 115 2.71 9.76 -6.79
C ASP A 115 2.38 8.45 -7.48
N ILE A 116 2.69 7.35 -6.84
CA ILE A 116 2.41 6.00 -7.34
C ILE A 116 1.51 5.22 -6.37
N SER A 117 0.98 4.11 -6.86
CA SER A 117 0.24 3.12 -6.06
C SER A 117 0.91 1.77 -6.16
N SER A 118 0.64 0.92 -5.21
CA SER A 118 1.16 -0.44 -5.14
C SER A 118 0.05 -1.47 -5.00
N CYS A 119 0.42 -2.73 -5.18
CA CYS A 119 -0.43 -3.88 -4.92
C CYS A 119 0.30 -4.87 -4.02
N TYR A 120 -0.44 -5.55 -3.14
CA TYR A 120 0.07 -6.68 -2.36
C TYR A 120 -0.58 -7.96 -2.84
N SER A 121 0.23 -8.86 -3.43
CA SER A 121 -0.22 -10.09 -4.06
C SER A 121 0.24 -11.29 -3.23
N MET A 122 -0.60 -11.71 -2.28
CA MET A 122 -0.32 -12.78 -1.33
C MET A 122 -1.26 -13.97 -1.53
N THR A 123 -2.57 -13.74 -1.39
CA THR A 123 -3.61 -14.77 -1.43
C THR A 123 -3.60 -15.56 -2.74
N GLU A 124 -3.91 -16.85 -2.66
CA GLU A 124 -4.07 -17.77 -3.80
C GLU A 124 -5.45 -18.42 -3.76
N PRO A 125 -5.95 -18.98 -4.89
CA PRO A 125 -7.29 -19.59 -4.94
C PRO A 125 -7.52 -20.68 -3.88
N GLN A 126 -6.49 -21.45 -3.53
CA GLN A 126 -6.56 -22.53 -2.56
C GLN A 126 -6.30 -22.12 -1.12
N GLY A 127 -5.82 -20.90 -0.87
CA GLY A 127 -5.44 -20.50 0.48
C GLY A 127 -5.34 -18.98 0.66
N GLY A 128 -5.82 -18.50 1.80
CA GLY A 128 -5.73 -17.09 2.21
C GLY A 128 -5.28 -16.96 3.66
N SER A 129 -6.02 -17.59 4.57
CA SER A 129 -5.71 -17.55 6.02
C SER A 129 -4.47 -18.36 6.42
N ASP A 130 -4.13 -19.35 5.62
CA ASP A 130 -2.92 -20.17 5.83
C ASP A 130 -1.94 -20.01 4.65
N PRO A 131 -0.90 -19.16 4.79
CA PRO A 131 0.12 -19.00 3.77
C PRO A 131 0.92 -20.27 3.49
N GLY A 132 0.88 -21.26 4.40
CA GLY A 132 1.53 -22.55 4.20
C GLY A 132 1.00 -23.34 3.00
N LEU A 133 -0.21 -22.99 2.51
CA LEU A 133 -0.86 -23.59 1.35
C LEU A 133 -0.47 -22.95 0.00
N PHE A 134 0.33 -21.89 0.02
CA PHE A 134 0.69 -21.17 -1.21
C PHE A 134 1.64 -21.99 -2.08
N THR A 135 1.40 -21.93 -3.37
CA THR A 135 2.08 -22.70 -4.41
C THR A 135 2.77 -21.83 -5.47
N THR A 136 2.46 -20.54 -5.55
CA THR A 136 3.21 -19.62 -6.41
C THR A 136 4.69 -19.73 -6.06
N ALA A 137 5.51 -20.14 -7.04
CA ALA A 137 6.92 -20.42 -6.84
C ALA A 137 7.78 -19.38 -7.57
N ALA A 138 8.92 -19.06 -6.97
CA ALA A 138 9.97 -18.29 -7.61
C ALA A 138 11.24 -19.15 -7.68
N VAL A 139 11.72 -19.35 -8.91
CA VAL A 139 12.91 -20.17 -9.20
C VAL A 139 13.99 -19.26 -9.78
N ARG A 140 15.22 -19.45 -9.31
CA ARG A 140 16.35 -18.69 -9.80
C ARG A 140 16.71 -19.12 -11.23
N ASP A 141 16.94 -18.14 -12.12
CA ASP A 141 17.42 -18.32 -13.47
C ASP A 141 18.55 -17.32 -13.75
N GLY A 142 19.78 -17.75 -13.57
CA GLY A 142 20.94 -16.86 -13.59
C GLY A 142 20.89 -15.80 -12.50
N ASP A 143 20.88 -14.55 -12.88
CA ASP A 143 20.75 -13.39 -11.97
C ASP A 143 19.28 -12.98 -11.72
N ASP A 144 18.36 -13.55 -12.48
CA ASP A 144 16.93 -13.27 -12.40
C ASP A 144 16.15 -14.31 -11.59
N TRP A 145 14.87 -14.02 -11.38
CA TRP A 145 13.90 -14.93 -10.79
C TRP A 145 12.72 -15.11 -11.73
N VAL A 146 12.34 -16.36 -11.97
CA VAL A 146 11.12 -16.68 -12.70
C VAL A 146 10.03 -17.03 -11.71
N ILE A 147 8.96 -16.23 -11.68
CA ILE A 147 7.80 -16.41 -10.81
C ILE A 147 6.69 -17.07 -11.62
N ASN A 148 6.18 -18.21 -11.14
CA ASN A 148 5.05 -18.92 -11.73
C ASN A 148 3.99 -19.20 -10.67
N GLY A 149 2.74 -18.89 -10.98
CA GLY A 149 1.60 -19.16 -10.10
C GLY A 149 0.43 -18.25 -10.36
N GLU A 150 -0.54 -18.32 -9.48
CA GLU A 150 -1.76 -17.51 -9.56
C GLU A 150 -2.01 -16.84 -8.21
N LYS A 151 -2.26 -15.55 -8.24
CA LYS A 151 -2.65 -14.77 -7.07
C LYS A 151 -4.10 -14.32 -7.19
N TRP A 152 -4.79 -14.24 -6.05
CA TRP A 152 -6.19 -13.86 -6.01
C TRP A 152 -6.39 -12.55 -5.25
N PHE A 153 -7.45 -11.83 -5.63
CA PHE A 153 -7.82 -10.50 -5.19
C PHE A 153 -6.84 -9.41 -5.66
N SER A 154 -5.55 -9.45 -5.30
CA SER A 154 -4.52 -8.47 -5.68
C SER A 154 -5.08 -7.04 -5.73
N SER A 155 -5.64 -6.60 -4.59
CA SER A 155 -6.35 -5.32 -4.50
C SER A 155 -5.49 -4.17 -5.01
N ASN A 156 -6.10 -3.26 -5.76
CA ASN A 156 -5.46 -2.10 -6.39
C ASN A 156 -4.54 -2.41 -7.59
N ALA A 157 -4.48 -3.66 -8.07
CA ALA A 157 -3.59 -4.07 -9.17
C ALA A 157 -3.75 -3.19 -10.43
N ARG A 158 -4.98 -2.79 -10.79
CA ARG A 158 -5.28 -1.97 -11.98
C ARG A 158 -4.63 -0.58 -11.95
N TYR A 159 -4.24 -0.08 -10.78
CA TYR A 159 -3.64 1.25 -10.58
C TYR A 159 -2.20 1.19 -10.10
N ALA A 160 -1.70 -0.02 -9.81
CA ALA A 160 -0.38 -0.21 -9.22
C ALA A 160 0.73 0.05 -10.24
N SER A 161 1.82 0.65 -9.77
CA SER A 161 3.08 0.76 -10.51
C SER A 161 3.99 -0.43 -10.26
N PHE A 162 3.79 -1.12 -9.12
CA PHE A 162 4.50 -2.34 -8.77
C PHE A 162 3.67 -3.21 -7.84
N PHE A 163 4.03 -4.48 -7.80
CA PHE A 163 3.45 -5.47 -6.89
C PHE A 163 4.49 -5.89 -5.85
N ILE A 164 4.05 -6.15 -4.61
CA ILE A 164 4.79 -6.99 -3.69
C ILE A 164 4.16 -8.39 -3.76
N VAL A 165 4.90 -9.33 -4.34
CA VAL A 165 4.43 -10.70 -4.59
C VAL A 165 5.09 -11.65 -3.61
N MET A 166 4.29 -12.41 -2.85
CA MET A 166 4.79 -13.49 -2.00
C MET A 166 4.89 -14.77 -2.83
N ALA A 167 6.08 -15.39 -2.87
CA ALA A 167 6.32 -16.64 -3.60
C ALA A 167 7.21 -17.60 -2.82
N VAL A 168 7.00 -18.89 -3.04
CA VAL A 168 7.81 -19.97 -2.46
C VAL A 168 9.17 -20.01 -3.15
N THR A 169 10.24 -19.81 -2.37
CA THR A 169 11.64 -19.85 -2.84
C THR A 169 12.40 -21.05 -2.30
N ASN A 170 11.96 -21.62 -1.19
CA ASN A 170 12.57 -22.81 -0.59
C ASN A 170 11.49 -23.76 -0.06
N PRO A 171 10.96 -24.69 -0.89
CA PRO A 171 9.88 -25.58 -0.50
C PRO A 171 10.24 -26.53 0.64
N GLU A 172 11.53 -26.85 0.81
CA GLU A 172 12.02 -27.78 1.85
C GLU A 172 12.21 -27.11 3.22
N ALA A 173 12.13 -25.79 3.28
CA ALA A 173 12.28 -25.06 4.53
C ALA A 173 11.04 -25.21 5.43
N ARG A 174 11.19 -24.83 6.70
CA ARG A 174 10.04 -24.72 7.63
C ARG A 174 9.04 -23.68 7.08
N THR A 175 7.75 -23.83 7.39
CA THR A 175 6.64 -23.04 6.85
C THR A 175 6.93 -21.53 6.81
N HIS A 176 7.46 -20.95 7.89
CA HIS A 176 7.76 -19.52 7.97
C HIS A 176 9.08 -19.09 7.29
N GLN A 177 9.79 -20.01 6.65
CA GLN A 177 11.07 -19.77 5.96
C GLN A 177 11.00 -20.17 4.48
N LYS A 178 9.82 -20.57 4.00
CA LYS A 178 9.63 -21.05 2.62
C LYS A 178 9.56 -19.91 1.61
N MET A 179 9.11 -18.72 2.02
CA MET A 179 8.67 -17.69 1.11
C MET A 179 9.56 -16.46 1.16
N SER A 180 9.59 -15.77 0.04
CA SER A 180 10.20 -14.46 -0.13
C SER A 180 9.18 -13.48 -0.70
N LEU A 181 9.41 -12.19 -0.48
CA LEU A 181 8.66 -11.11 -1.09
C LEU A 181 9.47 -10.51 -2.24
N PHE A 182 8.82 -10.36 -3.39
CA PHE A 182 9.42 -9.80 -4.60
C PHE A 182 8.75 -8.48 -4.95
N ILE A 183 9.55 -7.47 -5.26
CA ILE A 183 9.05 -6.26 -5.90
C ILE A 183 9.01 -6.54 -7.40
N VAL A 184 7.81 -6.53 -7.96
CA VAL A 184 7.58 -6.83 -9.38
C VAL A 184 6.97 -5.59 -10.04
N PRO A 185 7.71 -4.88 -10.92
CA PRO A 185 7.16 -3.77 -11.71
C PRO A 185 5.98 -4.22 -12.57
N VAL A 186 5.00 -3.34 -12.77
CA VAL A 186 3.78 -3.68 -13.55
C VAL A 186 4.08 -4.02 -15.01
N GLU A 187 5.20 -3.50 -15.57
CA GLU A 187 5.64 -3.75 -16.92
C GLU A 187 6.35 -5.11 -17.11
N THR A 188 6.52 -5.87 -16.03
CA THR A 188 7.18 -7.18 -16.09
C THR A 188 6.42 -8.11 -17.02
N PRO A 189 7.09 -8.72 -18.03
CA PRO A 189 6.43 -9.62 -18.96
C PRO A 189 5.80 -10.81 -18.25
N GLY A 190 4.55 -11.12 -18.61
CA GLY A 190 3.82 -12.28 -18.08
C GLY A 190 2.85 -11.99 -16.94
N ILE A 191 2.65 -10.72 -16.59
CA ILE A 191 1.60 -10.30 -15.65
C ILE A 191 0.29 -10.11 -16.42
#